data_6b6b3ccd2a8351a2c603fb4139d6b54d
#
_entry.id   6b6b3ccd2a8351a2c603fb4139d6b54d
#
_cell.length_a   1.000
_cell.length_b   1.000
_cell.length_c   1.000
_cell.angle_alpha   90.00
_cell.angle_beta   90.00
_cell.angle_gamma   90.00
#
_symmetry.space_group_name_H-M   'P 1'
#
loop_
_entity.id
_entity.type
_entity.pdbx_description
1 polymer ?
#
loop_
_entity_poly.entity_id
_entity_poly.type
_entity_poly.pdbx_seq_one_letter_code
_entity_poly.pdbx_strand_id
1 'polypeptide(L)'
;MTTTEAIDKWIEHEKFNTSYGRTVRNILYRNLGGLFPFIDASTLTEEHVSKGIDSMKTRNVSERYINIFRQLAYRFVSFATGKSIASPASQSKKKDKKKLNKPKKKEYFTEEEEIKIREAIPRLPLKSLYQFSLETGITSAMARVIHQENVDIEKGTILLEEKVNRDNDCISQLSPPVIYKMDDEIKPLVSKLMNGRKYLFCIKENEFVKREEVRRNDLMLKLLTGISHVTLYSLAEYTMQKRRIDYEPIEIHDIQRAC
;
A
#
# COMPACT_ATOMS: atom_id res chain seq x y z
N MET A 1 -18.40 -22.21 24.54
CA MET A 1 -17.48 -21.08 24.26
C MET A 1 -18.26 -19.99 23.55
N THR A 2 -18.23 -18.76 24.06
CA THR A 2 -18.94 -17.63 23.46
C THR A 2 -18.39 -17.27 22.07
N THR A 3 -19.20 -16.59 21.24
CA THR A 3 -18.77 -16.14 19.92
C THR A 3 -17.51 -15.25 20.00
N THR A 4 -17.43 -14.38 21.00
CA THR A 4 -16.28 -13.49 21.17
C THR A 4 -14.99 -14.24 21.53
N GLU A 5 -15.04 -15.17 22.47
CA GLU A 5 -13.90 -16.03 22.82
C GLU A 5 -13.45 -16.91 21.64
N ALA A 6 -14.41 -17.39 20.85
CA ALA A 6 -14.11 -18.19 19.67
C ALA A 6 -13.40 -17.39 18.58
N ILE A 7 -13.76 -16.11 18.38
CA ILE A 7 -13.08 -15.23 17.44
C ILE A 7 -11.60 -15.08 17.82
N ASP A 8 -11.31 -14.87 19.10
CA ASP A 8 -9.93 -14.71 19.57
C ASP A 8 -9.11 -15.98 19.34
N LYS A 9 -9.66 -17.14 19.71
CA LYS A 9 -9.01 -18.44 19.47
C LYS A 9 -8.79 -18.71 17.98
N TRP A 10 -9.73 -18.33 17.12
CA TRP A 10 -9.58 -18.50 15.68
C TRP A 10 -8.46 -17.64 15.12
N ILE A 11 -8.33 -16.40 15.59
CA ILE A 11 -7.25 -15.49 15.16
C ILE A 11 -5.87 -16.04 15.54
N GLU A 12 -5.75 -16.61 16.76
CA GLU A 12 -4.55 -17.28 17.22
C GLU A 12 -4.23 -18.53 16.38
N HIS A 13 -5.26 -19.35 16.10
CA HIS A 13 -5.13 -20.57 15.29
C HIS A 13 -4.65 -20.27 13.86
N GLU A 14 -5.20 -19.26 13.20
CA GLU A 14 -4.85 -18.86 11.82
C GLU A 14 -3.48 -18.16 11.74
N LYS A 15 -2.84 -17.87 12.88
CA LYS A 15 -1.53 -17.20 12.95
C LYS A 15 -1.46 -15.91 12.12
N PHE A 16 -2.54 -15.15 12.07
CA PHE A 16 -2.52 -13.87 11.38
C PHE A 16 -1.44 -12.98 11.95
N ASN A 17 -0.72 -12.23 11.07
CA ASN A 17 0.19 -11.21 11.57
C ASN A 17 -0.58 -10.18 12.43
N THR A 18 0.10 -9.56 13.38
CA THR A 18 -0.52 -8.71 14.42
C THR A 18 -1.40 -7.60 13.87
N SER A 19 -1.05 -6.98 12.75
CA SER A 19 -1.82 -5.92 12.12
C SER A 19 -3.08 -6.45 11.44
N TYR A 20 -2.94 -7.49 10.63
CA TYR A 20 -4.06 -8.10 9.93
C TYR A 20 -5.01 -8.82 10.90
N GLY A 21 -4.49 -9.53 11.89
CA GLY A 21 -5.27 -10.17 12.95
C GLY A 21 -6.14 -9.18 13.70
N ARG A 22 -5.61 -7.99 14.03
CA ARG A 22 -6.39 -6.91 14.66
C ARG A 22 -7.53 -6.44 13.75
N THR A 23 -7.28 -6.30 12.45
CA THR A 23 -8.31 -5.92 11.47
C THR A 23 -9.40 -6.98 11.38
N VAL A 24 -9.04 -8.26 11.24
CA VAL A 24 -9.96 -9.39 11.20
C VAL A 24 -10.81 -9.46 12.47
N ARG A 25 -10.17 -9.34 13.63
CA ARG A 25 -10.85 -9.27 14.94
C ARG A 25 -11.93 -8.19 14.93
N ASN A 26 -11.56 -6.95 14.58
CA ASN A 26 -12.49 -5.81 14.59
C ASN A 26 -13.66 -6.02 13.62
N ILE A 27 -13.43 -6.61 12.45
CA ILE A 27 -14.48 -6.92 11.49
C ILE A 27 -15.48 -7.92 12.05
N LEU A 28 -15.00 -9.02 12.64
CA LEU A 28 -15.86 -10.07 13.20
C LEU A 28 -16.53 -9.64 14.48
N TYR A 29 -15.82 -8.98 15.40
CA TYR A 29 -16.42 -8.46 16.64
C TYR A 29 -17.55 -7.47 16.36
N ARG A 30 -17.34 -6.53 15.46
CA ARG A 30 -18.34 -5.49 15.16
C ARG A 30 -19.61 -6.05 14.50
N ASN A 31 -19.47 -7.08 13.67
CA ASN A 31 -20.55 -7.50 12.77
C ASN A 31 -21.11 -8.89 13.09
N LEU A 32 -20.44 -9.67 13.93
CA LEU A 32 -20.92 -10.97 14.39
C LEU A 32 -20.92 -11.03 15.91
N GLY A 33 -19.78 -10.80 16.56
CA GLY A 33 -19.66 -10.84 18.02
C GLY A 33 -20.56 -9.83 18.72
N GLY A 34 -20.68 -8.59 18.19
CA GLY A 34 -21.57 -7.56 18.77
C GLY A 34 -23.06 -7.85 18.60
N LEU A 35 -23.45 -8.63 17.57
CA LEU A 35 -24.84 -9.05 17.39
C LEU A 35 -25.18 -10.32 18.21
N PHE A 36 -24.19 -11.18 18.41
CA PHE A 36 -24.37 -12.49 19.04
C PHE A 36 -23.31 -12.79 20.11
N PRO A 37 -23.10 -11.90 21.10
CA PRO A 37 -21.96 -12.00 22.00
C PRO A 37 -21.99 -13.22 22.91
N PHE A 38 -23.19 -13.70 23.29
CA PHE A 38 -23.40 -14.78 24.24
C PHE A 38 -23.83 -16.10 23.61
N ILE A 39 -23.96 -16.15 22.28
CA ILE A 39 -24.29 -17.40 21.60
C ILE A 39 -23.09 -18.35 21.68
N ASP A 40 -23.36 -19.64 21.91
CA ASP A 40 -22.31 -20.65 21.79
C ASP A 40 -21.84 -20.72 20.33
N ALA A 41 -20.55 -20.50 20.15
CA ALA A 41 -19.95 -20.46 18.82
C ALA A 41 -20.16 -21.75 18.00
N SER A 42 -20.31 -22.89 18.66
CA SER A 42 -20.61 -24.17 18.00
C SER A 42 -22.00 -24.25 17.37
N THR A 43 -22.91 -23.34 17.76
CA THR A 43 -24.28 -23.25 17.23
C THR A 43 -24.46 -22.19 16.17
N LEU A 44 -23.38 -21.50 15.78
CA LEU A 44 -23.43 -20.50 14.72
C LEU A 44 -23.82 -21.13 13.38
N THR A 45 -24.65 -20.41 12.61
CA THR A 45 -25.19 -20.86 11.32
C THR A 45 -25.00 -19.78 10.25
N GLU A 46 -25.29 -20.12 9.01
CA GLU A 46 -25.34 -19.17 7.90
C GLU A 46 -26.35 -18.03 8.15
N GLU A 47 -27.42 -18.28 8.89
CA GLU A 47 -28.40 -17.26 9.24
C GLU A 47 -27.80 -16.15 10.09
N HIS A 48 -26.92 -16.49 11.04
CA HIS A 48 -26.20 -15.50 11.84
C HIS A 48 -25.29 -14.63 10.98
N VAL A 49 -24.61 -15.21 9.99
CA VAL A 49 -23.80 -14.46 9.04
C VAL A 49 -24.67 -13.54 8.18
N SER A 50 -25.84 -14.02 7.72
CA SER A 50 -26.78 -13.22 6.93
C SER A 50 -27.31 -12.03 7.73
N LYS A 51 -27.68 -12.21 8.99
CA LYS A 51 -28.09 -11.11 9.90
C LYS A 51 -26.98 -10.07 10.08
N GLY A 52 -25.71 -10.53 10.17
CA GLY A 52 -24.55 -9.63 10.18
C GLY A 52 -24.46 -8.79 8.91
N ILE A 53 -24.62 -9.41 7.75
CA ILE A 53 -24.62 -8.74 6.44
C ILE A 53 -25.78 -7.73 6.35
N ASP A 54 -26.98 -8.07 6.77
CA ASP A 54 -28.14 -7.19 6.69
C ASP A 54 -27.97 -5.98 7.62
N SER A 55 -27.42 -6.17 8.81
CA SER A 55 -27.03 -5.07 9.70
C SER A 55 -26.00 -4.13 9.06
N MET A 56 -25.07 -4.66 8.25
CA MET A 56 -24.09 -3.82 7.54
C MET A 56 -24.74 -3.03 6.40
N LYS A 57 -25.68 -3.64 5.66
CA LYS A 57 -26.46 -2.95 4.62
C LYS A 57 -27.28 -1.80 5.18
N THR A 58 -27.94 -2.01 6.32
CA THR A 58 -28.70 -0.94 7.00
C THR A 58 -27.82 0.25 7.39
N ARG A 59 -26.55 0.01 7.69
CA ARG A 59 -25.55 1.04 7.99
C ARG A 59 -24.87 1.64 6.75
N ASN A 60 -25.33 1.33 5.53
CA ASN A 60 -24.76 1.78 4.27
C ASN A 60 -23.26 1.46 4.10
N VAL A 61 -22.84 0.31 4.61
CA VAL A 61 -21.44 -0.13 4.46
C VAL A 61 -21.17 -0.55 3.02
N SER A 62 -19.96 -0.24 2.50
CA SER A 62 -19.61 -0.56 1.11
C SER A 62 -19.69 -2.07 0.82
N GLU A 63 -20.14 -2.44 -0.39
CA GLU A 63 -20.26 -3.83 -0.82
C GLU A 63 -18.92 -4.58 -0.75
N ARG A 64 -17.80 -3.89 -1.00
CA ARG A 64 -16.47 -4.45 -0.84
C ARG A 64 -16.21 -4.91 0.60
N TYR A 65 -16.58 -4.10 1.59
CA TYR A 65 -16.39 -4.44 2.99
C TYR A 65 -17.33 -5.57 3.42
N ILE A 66 -18.58 -5.58 2.94
CA ILE A 66 -19.53 -6.67 3.17
C ILE A 66 -18.97 -8.00 2.63
N ASN A 67 -18.34 -7.99 1.46
CA ASN A 67 -17.73 -9.19 0.88
C ASN A 67 -16.52 -9.69 1.70
N ILE A 68 -15.72 -8.79 2.25
CA ILE A 68 -14.61 -9.16 3.17
C ILE A 68 -15.19 -9.81 4.43
N PHE A 69 -16.18 -9.19 5.06
CA PHE A 69 -16.85 -9.76 6.24
C PHE A 69 -17.44 -11.13 5.91
N ARG A 70 -18.17 -11.28 4.81
CA ARG A 70 -18.75 -12.55 4.39
C ARG A 70 -17.71 -13.67 4.34
N GLN A 71 -16.60 -13.45 3.65
CA GLN A 71 -15.53 -14.44 3.54
C GLN A 71 -14.94 -14.83 4.91
N LEU A 72 -14.67 -13.84 5.75
CA LEU A 72 -14.11 -14.05 7.08
C LEU A 72 -15.12 -14.79 7.99
N ALA A 73 -16.39 -14.38 7.97
CA ALA A 73 -17.44 -14.97 8.81
C ALA A 73 -17.71 -16.43 8.46
N TYR A 74 -17.77 -16.80 7.18
CA TYR A 74 -17.94 -18.19 6.77
C TYR A 74 -16.75 -19.07 7.19
N ARG A 75 -15.52 -18.60 7.04
CA ARG A 75 -14.32 -19.31 7.52
C ARG A 75 -14.33 -19.47 9.05
N PHE A 76 -14.68 -18.42 9.76
CA PHE A 76 -14.78 -18.44 11.19
C PHE A 76 -15.88 -19.40 11.69
N VAL A 77 -17.09 -19.36 11.11
CA VAL A 77 -18.19 -20.26 11.47
C VAL A 77 -17.82 -21.71 11.17
N SER A 78 -17.14 -21.99 10.05
CA SER A 78 -16.61 -23.32 9.77
C SER A 78 -15.63 -23.81 10.84
N PHE A 79 -14.75 -22.95 11.31
CA PHE A 79 -13.83 -23.26 12.41
C PHE A 79 -14.59 -23.52 13.72
N ALA A 80 -15.52 -22.63 14.10
CA ALA A 80 -16.23 -22.67 15.36
C ALA A 80 -17.16 -23.89 15.49
N THR A 81 -17.76 -24.29 14.38
CA THR A 81 -18.72 -25.43 14.34
C THR A 81 -18.08 -26.76 13.98
N GLY A 82 -16.83 -26.76 13.52
CA GLY A 82 -16.18 -27.94 12.95
C GLY A 82 -16.79 -28.46 11.64
N LYS A 83 -17.75 -27.72 11.04
CA LYS A 83 -18.44 -28.10 9.81
C LYS A 83 -17.93 -27.25 8.66
N SER A 84 -17.68 -27.87 7.50
CA SER A 84 -17.36 -27.13 6.29
C SER A 84 -18.62 -26.42 5.77
N ILE A 85 -18.70 -25.10 5.98
CA ILE A 85 -19.79 -24.28 5.47
C ILE A 85 -19.30 -23.58 4.21
N ALA A 86 -19.88 -23.91 3.07
CA ALA A 86 -19.51 -23.31 1.79
C ALA A 86 -20.00 -21.86 1.73
N SER A 87 -19.07 -20.90 1.56
CA SER A 87 -19.47 -19.53 1.30
C SER A 87 -20.25 -19.45 -0.02
N PRO A 88 -21.42 -18.80 -0.07
CA PRO A 88 -22.17 -18.59 -1.31
C PRO A 88 -21.32 -17.92 -2.41
N ALA A 89 -20.28 -17.18 -2.05
CA ALA A 89 -19.31 -16.62 -2.98
C ALA A 89 -18.49 -17.70 -3.71
N SER A 90 -18.34 -18.89 -3.16
CA SER A 90 -17.64 -20.02 -3.81
C SER A 90 -18.50 -20.70 -4.88
N GLN A 91 -19.82 -20.50 -4.83
CA GLN A 91 -20.77 -21.00 -5.84
C GLN A 91 -21.03 -19.99 -6.95
N SER A 92 -20.58 -18.73 -6.81
CA SER A 92 -20.71 -17.78 -7.89
C SER A 92 -19.73 -18.10 -9.01
N LYS A 93 -20.18 -19.02 -9.87
CA LYS A 93 -19.86 -19.12 -11.29
C LYS A 93 -18.35 -19.13 -11.61
N LYS A 94 -17.86 -20.29 -12.04
CA LYS A 94 -17.08 -20.34 -13.27
C LYS A 94 -17.87 -19.59 -14.39
N LYS A 95 -18.07 -18.29 -14.22
CA LYS A 95 -18.41 -17.42 -15.32
C LYS A 95 -17.21 -17.46 -16.22
N ASP A 96 -17.43 -17.96 -17.43
CA ASP A 96 -16.54 -17.86 -18.55
C ASP A 96 -15.56 -16.72 -18.35
N LYS A 97 -14.29 -17.04 -18.50
CA LYS A 97 -13.24 -16.04 -18.65
C LYS A 97 -13.54 -15.25 -19.93
N LYS A 98 -14.63 -14.46 -19.90
CA LYS A 98 -14.79 -13.37 -20.85
C LYS A 98 -13.50 -12.61 -20.72
N LYS A 99 -12.75 -12.56 -21.81
CA LYS A 99 -11.56 -11.78 -22.03
C LYS A 99 -11.58 -10.58 -21.08
N LEU A 100 -10.79 -10.65 -20.00
CA LEU A 100 -10.55 -9.47 -19.19
C LEU A 100 -10.13 -8.40 -20.20
N ASN A 101 -11.01 -7.42 -20.40
CA ASN A 101 -10.60 -6.22 -21.08
C ASN A 101 -9.30 -5.82 -20.39
N LYS A 102 -8.19 -5.85 -21.14
CA LYS A 102 -6.92 -5.33 -20.66
C LYS A 102 -7.28 -4.04 -19.96
N PRO A 103 -6.89 -3.82 -18.68
CA PRO A 103 -7.22 -2.59 -18.00
C PRO A 103 -6.84 -1.48 -18.96
N LYS A 104 -7.81 -0.62 -19.35
CA LYS A 104 -7.52 0.58 -20.12
C LYS A 104 -6.36 1.22 -19.40
N LYS A 105 -5.23 1.49 -20.09
CA LYS A 105 -4.12 2.24 -19.53
C LYS A 105 -4.73 3.43 -18.83
N LYS A 106 -4.68 3.45 -17.51
CA LYS A 106 -5.15 4.58 -16.74
C LYS A 106 -4.13 5.67 -17.04
N GLU A 107 -4.49 6.66 -17.84
CA GLU A 107 -3.75 7.91 -17.87
C GLU A 107 -3.90 8.49 -16.47
N TYR A 108 -2.81 8.54 -15.72
CA TYR A 108 -2.87 9.03 -14.34
C TYR A 108 -3.11 10.52 -14.30
N PHE A 109 -2.50 11.28 -15.22
CA PHE A 109 -2.67 12.73 -15.35
C PHE A 109 -2.72 13.12 -16.83
N THR A 110 -3.51 14.13 -17.14
CA THR A 110 -3.45 14.83 -18.42
C THR A 110 -2.25 15.79 -18.43
N GLU A 111 -1.87 16.29 -19.59
CA GLU A 111 -0.80 17.29 -19.72
C GLU A 111 -1.09 18.55 -18.92
N GLU A 112 -2.35 19.00 -18.92
CA GLU A 112 -2.80 20.16 -18.13
C GLU A 112 -2.72 19.91 -16.62
N GLU A 113 -3.03 18.69 -16.17
CA GLU A 113 -2.88 18.28 -14.77
C GLU A 113 -1.42 18.19 -14.37
N GLU A 114 -0.54 17.69 -15.27
CA GLU A 114 0.91 17.65 -15.02
C GLU A 114 1.47 19.07 -14.82
N ILE A 115 1.09 20.03 -15.65
CA ILE A 115 1.51 21.44 -15.52
C ILE A 115 1.09 21.98 -14.15
N LYS A 116 -0.17 21.82 -13.74
CA LYS A 116 -0.66 22.26 -12.43
C LYS A 116 0.11 21.61 -11.27
N ILE A 117 0.42 20.32 -11.40
CA ILE A 117 1.19 19.58 -10.40
C ILE A 117 2.61 20.16 -10.29
N ARG A 118 3.28 20.37 -11.41
CA ARG A 118 4.63 20.95 -11.44
C ARG A 118 4.70 22.35 -10.82
N GLU A 119 3.69 23.18 -11.04
CA GLU A 119 3.55 24.52 -10.43
C GLU A 119 3.26 24.47 -8.93
N ALA A 120 2.57 23.43 -8.45
CA ALA A 120 2.20 23.27 -7.05
C ALA A 120 3.32 22.68 -6.19
N ILE A 121 4.14 21.75 -6.75
CA ILE A 121 5.22 21.06 -6.01
C ILE A 121 6.18 22.02 -5.28
N PRO A 122 6.65 23.13 -5.84
CA PRO A 122 7.56 24.07 -5.15
C PRO A 122 6.99 24.66 -3.86
N ARG A 123 5.66 24.64 -3.67
CA ARG A 123 4.96 25.15 -2.50
C ARG A 123 4.85 24.12 -1.35
N LEU A 124 5.26 22.87 -1.59
CA LEU A 124 5.19 21.79 -0.60
C LEU A 124 6.40 21.83 0.35
N PRO A 125 6.23 21.51 1.64
CA PRO A 125 7.35 21.25 2.55
C PRO A 125 8.30 20.15 2.05
N LEU A 126 7.74 19.07 1.44
CA LEU A 126 8.50 17.96 0.89
C LEU A 126 8.75 18.09 -0.63
N LYS A 127 8.87 19.32 -1.14
CA LYS A 127 9.01 19.60 -2.58
C LYS A 127 10.04 18.73 -3.30
N SER A 128 11.22 18.54 -2.70
CA SER A 128 12.30 17.76 -3.32
C SER A 128 11.94 16.29 -3.48
N LEU A 129 11.26 15.68 -2.50
CA LEU A 129 10.80 14.30 -2.57
C LEU A 129 9.73 14.13 -3.66
N TYR A 130 8.79 15.07 -3.77
CA TYR A 130 7.73 15.06 -4.78
C TYR A 130 8.28 15.29 -6.19
N GLN A 131 9.17 16.25 -6.36
CA GLN A 131 9.86 16.49 -7.62
C GLN A 131 10.68 15.26 -8.03
N PHE A 132 11.46 14.70 -7.13
CA PHE A 132 12.26 13.50 -7.39
C PHE A 132 11.38 12.32 -7.84
N SER A 133 10.28 12.03 -7.15
CA SER A 133 9.38 10.94 -7.55
C SER A 133 8.68 11.19 -8.89
N LEU A 134 8.34 12.46 -9.21
CA LEU A 134 7.77 12.85 -10.50
C LEU A 134 8.78 12.70 -11.63
N GLU A 135 10.05 12.96 -11.40
CA GLU A 135 11.08 12.86 -12.45
C GLU A 135 11.62 11.44 -12.62
N THR A 136 11.76 10.68 -11.52
CA THR A 136 12.40 9.36 -11.54
C THR A 136 11.44 8.18 -11.67
N GLY A 137 10.18 8.34 -11.26
CA GLY A 137 9.26 7.23 -11.10
C GLY A 137 9.57 6.34 -9.88
N ILE A 138 10.59 6.66 -9.07
CA ILE A 138 10.89 5.91 -7.84
C ILE A 138 9.73 6.08 -6.87
N THR A 139 9.19 4.94 -6.42
CA THR A 139 7.99 4.96 -5.56
C THR A 139 8.26 5.59 -4.20
N SER A 140 7.24 6.19 -3.61
CA SER A 140 7.30 6.77 -2.25
C SER A 140 7.91 5.80 -1.22
N ALA A 141 7.64 4.51 -1.35
CA ALA A 141 8.14 3.50 -0.43
C ALA A 141 9.67 3.36 -0.46
N MET A 142 10.28 3.49 -1.62
CA MET A 142 11.73 3.43 -1.82
C MET A 142 12.38 4.80 -1.64
N ALA A 143 11.82 5.85 -2.24
CA ALA A 143 12.41 7.20 -2.20
C ALA A 143 12.63 7.72 -0.77
N ARG A 144 11.73 7.40 0.16
CA ARG A 144 11.79 7.86 1.56
C ARG A 144 12.99 7.32 2.34
N VAL A 145 13.58 6.21 1.92
CA VAL A 145 14.67 5.51 2.63
C VAL A 145 15.94 5.39 1.80
N ILE A 146 16.10 6.19 0.76
CA ILE A 146 17.36 6.26 0.03
C ILE A 146 18.44 6.83 0.96
N HIS A 147 19.47 6.03 1.23
CA HIS A 147 20.65 6.46 1.97
C HIS A 147 21.54 7.31 1.06
N GLN A 148 22.14 8.39 1.59
CA GLN A 148 23.07 9.20 0.80
C GLN A 148 24.31 8.43 0.37
N GLU A 149 24.78 7.47 1.14
CA GLU A 149 25.89 6.58 0.81
C GLU A 149 25.62 5.68 -0.41
N ASN A 150 24.34 5.44 -0.70
CA ASN A 150 23.90 4.63 -1.86
C ASN A 150 23.77 5.47 -3.13
N VAL A 151 24.17 6.74 -3.12
CA VAL A 151 24.11 7.67 -4.25
C VAL A 151 25.51 7.93 -4.76
N ASP A 152 25.78 7.49 -5.99
CA ASP A 152 27.02 7.79 -6.69
C ASP A 152 26.74 8.82 -7.81
N ILE A 153 27.08 10.08 -7.54
CA ILE A 153 26.87 11.19 -8.47
C ILE A 153 27.77 11.06 -9.71
N GLU A 154 29.01 10.56 -9.53
CA GLU A 154 29.98 10.43 -10.62
C GLU A 154 29.54 9.36 -11.61
N LYS A 155 29.17 8.18 -11.11
CA LYS A 155 28.60 7.11 -11.93
C LYS A 155 27.15 7.39 -12.38
N GLY A 156 26.48 8.36 -11.73
CA GLY A 156 25.08 8.67 -12.01
C GLY A 156 24.13 7.56 -11.59
N THR A 157 24.37 6.93 -10.42
CA THR A 157 23.56 5.79 -9.97
C THR A 157 23.04 5.97 -8.55
N ILE A 158 21.90 5.37 -8.27
CA ILE A 158 21.31 5.23 -6.93
C ILE A 158 21.02 3.76 -6.68
N LEU A 159 21.60 3.20 -5.64
CA LEU A 159 21.30 1.83 -5.19
C LEU A 159 20.08 1.86 -4.28
N LEU A 160 19.03 1.15 -4.66
CA LEU A 160 17.79 1.00 -3.92
C LEU A 160 17.78 -0.37 -3.25
N GLU A 161 18.08 -0.41 -1.97
CA GLU A 161 18.16 -1.65 -1.17
C GLU A 161 16.98 -1.81 -0.23
N GLU A 162 16.33 -0.71 0.11
CA GLU A 162 15.31 -0.67 1.15
C GLU A 162 13.99 -0.07 0.64
N LYS A 163 12.91 -0.48 1.28
CA LYS A 163 11.58 0.13 1.13
C LYS A 163 10.87 0.22 2.47
N VAL A 164 10.01 1.20 2.60
CA VAL A 164 9.14 1.35 3.76
C VAL A 164 7.83 0.64 3.54
N ASN A 165 7.40 -0.14 4.52
CA ASN A 165 6.05 -0.71 4.50
C ASN A 165 5.01 0.41 4.64
N ARG A 166 3.96 0.36 3.81
CA ARG A 166 2.90 1.36 3.77
C ARG A 166 2.13 1.52 5.08
N ASP A 167 2.03 0.45 5.87
CA ASP A 167 1.08 0.43 6.98
C ASP A 167 1.69 0.85 8.32
N ASN A 168 3.00 0.64 8.51
CA ASN A 168 3.63 0.79 9.82
C ASN A 168 4.98 1.51 9.81
N ASP A 169 5.38 2.11 8.68
CA ASP A 169 6.71 2.75 8.50
C ASP A 169 7.92 1.84 8.86
N CYS A 170 7.73 0.53 8.86
CA CYS A 170 8.84 -0.41 9.03
C CYS A 170 9.65 -0.51 7.73
N ILE A 171 10.97 -0.42 7.86
CA ILE A 171 11.89 -0.63 6.75
C ILE A 171 12.06 -2.13 6.50
N SER A 172 12.10 -2.52 5.24
CA SER A 172 12.38 -3.87 4.78
C SER A 172 13.32 -3.83 3.60
N GLN A 173 14.18 -4.83 3.48
CA GLN A 173 15.10 -4.97 2.37
C GLN A 173 14.36 -5.29 1.06
N LEU A 174 14.89 -4.78 -0.05
CA LEU A 174 14.52 -5.19 -1.40
C LEU A 174 15.36 -6.44 -1.76
N SER A 175 14.70 -7.44 -2.32
CA SER A 175 15.39 -8.64 -2.79
C SER A 175 14.83 -9.02 -4.16
N PRO A 176 15.63 -8.86 -5.22
CA PRO A 176 16.96 -8.25 -5.27
C PRO A 176 16.95 -6.73 -5.07
N PRO A 177 18.09 -6.08 -4.70
CA PRO A 177 18.24 -4.63 -4.76
C PRO A 177 18.18 -4.14 -6.21
N VAL A 178 17.94 -2.84 -6.41
CA VAL A 178 17.76 -2.24 -7.73
C VAL A 178 18.72 -1.06 -7.91
N ILE A 179 19.41 -0.99 -9.03
CA ILE A 179 20.18 0.21 -9.41
C ILE A 179 19.30 1.09 -10.31
N TYR A 180 19.12 2.33 -9.89
CA TYR A 180 18.52 3.37 -10.70
C TYR A 180 19.63 4.20 -11.36
N LYS A 181 19.60 4.34 -12.69
CA LYS A 181 20.51 5.21 -13.45
C LYS A 181 19.89 6.60 -13.56
N MET A 182 20.57 7.59 -13.02
CA MET A 182 20.15 8.99 -13.10
C MET A 182 20.48 9.55 -14.50
N ASP A 183 19.50 10.21 -15.10
CA ASP A 183 19.75 11.05 -16.25
C ASP A 183 20.36 12.42 -15.83
N ASP A 184 20.79 13.20 -16.81
CA ASP A 184 21.44 14.47 -16.56
C ASP A 184 20.51 15.53 -15.95
N GLU A 185 19.19 15.36 -16.04
CA GLU A 185 18.19 16.24 -15.44
C GLU A 185 18.06 15.98 -13.93
N ILE A 186 18.26 14.73 -13.49
CA ILE A 186 18.11 14.31 -12.08
C ILE A 186 19.37 14.58 -11.27
N LYS A 187 20.56 14.41 -11.86
CA LYS A 187 21.85 14.62 -11.16
C LYS A 187 21.94 15.96 -10.40
N PRO A 188 21.57 17.12 -10.99
CA PRO A 188 21.62 18.40 -10.26
C PRO A 188 20.65 18.47 -9.08
N LEU A 189 19.48 17.83 -9.19
CA LEU A 189 18.52 17.75 -8.09
C LEU A 189 19.08 16.94 -6.93
N VAL A 190 19.63 15.76 -7.23
CA VAL A 190 20.19 14.86 -6.22
C VAL A 190 21.45 15.45 -5.58
N SER A 191 22.36 16.04 -6.36
CA SER A 191 23.57 16.72 -5.84
C SER A 191 23.24 17.78 -4.81
N LYS A 192 22.18 18.59 -5.01
CA LYS A 192 21.74 19.60 -4.05
C LYS A 192 21.20 19.01 -2.74
N LEU A 193 20.81 17.75 -2.73
CA LEU A 193 20.28 17.04 -1.56
C LEU A 193 21.38 16.34 -0.76
N MET A 194 22.55 16.12 -1.37
CA MET A 194 23.73 15.52 -0.71
C MET A 194 24.32 16.52 0.29
N ASN A 195 24.08 16.31 1.56
CA ASN A 195 24.44 17.23 2.65
C ASN A 195 25.04 16.51 3.88
N GLY A 196 25.48 15.26 3.71
CA GLY A 196 26.08 14.44 4.76
C GLY A 196 25.09 13.82 5.76
N ARG A 197 23.79 13.92 5.51
CA ARG A 197 22.77 13.24 6.32
C ARG A 197 22.64 11.76 5.95
N LYS A 198 22.03 10.98 6.83
CA LYS A 198 21.81 9.54 6.59
C LYS A 198 20.93 9.28 5.36
N TYR A 199 19.79 9.95 5.26
CA TYR A 199 18.85 9.77 4.16
C TYR A 199 18.87 10.94 3.19
N LEU A 200 18.60 10.69 1.90
CA LEU A 200 18.54 11.72 0.87
C LEU A 200 17.41 12.73 1.15
N PHE A 201 16.28 12.25 1.67
CA PHE A 201 15.14 13.08 2.07
C PHE A 201 14.92 12.98 3.58
N CYS A 202 15.24 14.06 4.30
CA CYS A 202 15.07 14.15 5.74
C CYS A 202 14.27 15.41 6.08
N ILE A 203 13.38 15.30 7.06
CA ILE A 203 12.78 16.47 7.72
C ILE A 203 13.61 16.83 8.95
N LYS A 204 14.01 15.82 9.71
CA LYS A 204 14.90 15.90 10.86
C LYS A 204 16.20 15.19 10.56
N GLU A 205 17.24 15.54 11.30
CA GLU A 205 18.52 14.90 11.17
C GLU A 205 18.42 13.38 11.38
N ASN A 206 18.92 12.61 10.39
CA ASN A 206 18.94 11.15 10.40
C ASN A 206 17.58 10.41 10.50
N GLU A 207 16.46 11.11 10.32
CA GLU A 207 15.14 10.49 10.22
C GLU A 207 14.62 10.54 8.79
N PHE A 208 14.18 9.39 8.27
CA PHE A 208 13.48 9.34 6.98
C PHE A 208 12.07 9.94 7.11
N VAL A 209 11.52 10.39 5.98
CA VAL A 209 10.19 11.00 5.91
C VAL A 209 9.12 9.99 6.31
N LYS A 210 8.36 10.28 7.38
CA LYS A 210 7.28 9.41 7.87
C LYS A 210 6.03 9.50 6.98
N ARG A 211 5.19 8.45 7.04
CA ARG A 211 3.94 8.36 6.28
C ARG A 211 3.01 9.54 6.52
N GLU A 212 2.89 9.99 7.77
CA GLU A 212 1.98 11.08 8.11
C GLU A 212 2.41 12.41 7.45
N GLU A 213 3.71 12.62 7.29
CA GLU A 213 4.25 13.80 6.60
C GLU A 213 3.95 13.76 5.11
N VAL A 214 4.11 12.58 4.48
CA VAL A 214 3.69 12.39 3.08
C VAL A 214 2.19 12.63 2.93
N ARG A 215 1.36 12.09 3.82
CA ARG A 215 -0.08 12.26 3.78
C ARG A 215 -0.53 13.73 3.88
N ARG A 216 0.12 14.52 4.73
CA ARG A 216 -0.13 15.97 4.84
C ARG A 216 0.23 16.69 3.54
N ASN A 217 1.37 16.34 2.94
CA ASN A 217 1.78 16.91 1.65
C ASN A 217 0.87 16.47 0.50
N ASP A 218 0.42 15.21 0.46
CA ASP A 218 -0.57 14.75 -0.51
C ASP A 218 -1.89 15.55 -0.42
N LEU A 219 -2.36 15.82 0.81
CA LEU A 219 -3.55 16.64 1.02
C LEU A 219 -3.33 18.07 0.53
N MET A 220 -2.17 18.66 0.85
CA MET A 220 -1.82 20.01 0.40
C MET A 220 -1.72 20.09 -1.13
N LEU A 221 -1.11 19.09 -1.77
CA LEU A 221 -1.02 19.03 -3.23
C LEU A 221 -2.39 18.94 -3.89
N LYS A 222 -3.31 18.13 -3.34
CA LYS A 222 -4.71 18.06 -3.80
C LYS A 222 -5.44 19.39 -3.71
N LEU A 223 -5.23 20.11 -2.60
CA LEU A 223 -5.85 21.45 -2.41
C LEU A 223 -5.27 22.46 -3.38
N LEU A 224 -3.97 22.44 -3.64
CA LEU A 224 -3.32 23.39 -4.55
C LEU A 224 -3.67 23.16 -6.03
N THR A 225 -3.86 21.91 -6.42
CA THR A 225 -4.10 21.52 -7.82
C THR A 225 -5.58 21.35 -8.17
N GLY A 226 -6.43 21.09 -7.17
CA GLY A 226 -7.82 20.66 -7.39
C GLY A 226 -7.95 19.20 -7.87
N ILE A 227 -6.85 18.43 -7.96
CA ILE A 227 -6.82 17.06 -8.47
C ILE A 227 -6.97 16.08 -7.31
N SER A 228 -8.11 15.40 -7.22
CA SER A 228 -8.45 14.56 -6.06
C SER A 228 -7.59 13.29 -5.93
N HIS A 229 -7.06 12.78 -7.03
CA HIS A 229 -6.29 11.51 -7.07
C HIS A 229 -4.77 11.70 -7.05
N VAL A 230 -4.28 12.96 -7.05
CA VAL A 230 -2.84 13.23 -6.98
C VAL A 230 -2.26 12.85 -5.61
N THR A 231 -1.18 12.09 -5.62
CA THR A 231 -0.41 11.65 -4.45
C THR A 231 1.03 11.41 -4.85
N LEU A 232 1.94 11.37 -3.90
CA LEU A 232 3.34 11.01 -4.16
C LEU A 232 3.46 9.64 -4.88
N TYR A 233 2.59 8.69 -4.54
CA TYR A 233 2.53 7.40 -5.22
C TYR A 233 2.07 7.51 -6.68
N SER A 234 0.99 8.25 -6.94
CA SER A 234 0.48 8.40 -8.31
C SER A 234 1.42 9.19 -9.22
N LEU A 235 2.24 10.09 -8.67
CA LEU A 235 3.29 10.76 -9.43
C LEU A 235 4.34 9.78 -9.94
N ALA A 236 4.84 8.92 -9.06
CA ALA A 236 5.80 7.88 -9.45
C ALA A 236 5.22 6.93 -10.51
N GLU A 237 3.99 6.44 -10.30
CA GLU A 237 3.34 5.56 -11.28
C GLU A 237 3.14 6.23 -12.64
N TYR A 238 2.75 7.51 -12.65
CA TYR A 238 2.63 8.29 -13.89
C TYR A 238 3.94 8.31 -14.68
N THR A 239 5.05 8.63 -14.02
CA THR A 239 6.37 8.69 -14.65
C THR A 239 6.83 7.32 -15.15
N MET A 240 6.65 6.27 -14.35
CA MET A 240 6.96 4.90 -14.76
C MET A 240 6.23 4.51 -16.05
N GLN A 241 4.96 4.88 -16.18
CA GLN A 241 4.19 4.60 -17.39
C GLN A 241 4.62 5.48 -18.57
N LYS A 242 4.83 6.79 -18.35
CA LYS A 242 5.21 7.75 -19.39
C LYS A 242 6.57 7.42 -19.98
N ARG A 243 7.55 7.06 -19.15
CA ARG A 243 8.94 6.77 -19.56
C ARG A 243 9.17 5.29 -19.88
N ARG A 244 8.21 4.40 -19.66
CA ARG A 244 8.38 2.92 -19.77
C ARG A 244 9.59 2.43 -18.98
N ILE A 245 9.78 2.97 -17.77
CA ILE A 245 10.87 2.57 -16.90
C ILE A 245 10.54 1.20 -16.35
N ASP A 246 11.18 0.17 -16.87
CA ASP A 246 11.27 -1.13 -16.23
C ASP A 246 12.49 -1.10 -15.33
N TYR A 247 12.29 -1.27 -14.02
CA TYR A 247 13.39 -1.46 -13.09
C TYR A 247 13.99 -2.83 -13.37
N GLU A 248 15.18 -2.86 -14.01
CA GLU A 248 15.89 -4.11 -14.19
C GLU A 248 16.38 -4.60 -12.82
N PRO A 249 15.96 -5.78 -12.36
CA PRO A 249 16.56 -6.39 -11.19
C PRO A 249 18.02 -6.71 -11.48
N ILE A 250 18.90 -6.40 -10.53
CA ILE A 250 20.33 -6.73 -10.67
C ILE A 250 20.48 -8.24 -10.59
N GLU A 251 21.10 -8.84 -11.58
CA GLU A 251 21.65 -10.18 -11.44
C GLU A 251 22.82 -10.14 -10.46
N ILE A 252 22.87 -11.11 -9.54
CA ILE A 252 23.86 -11.19 -8.42
C ILE A 252 25.32 -11.06 -8.89
N HIS A 253 25.60 -11.35 -10.16
CA HIS A 253 26.92 -11.24 -10.78
C HIS A 253 27.44 -9.80 -10.94
N ASP A 254 26.56 -8.80 -10.99
CA ASP A 254 26.96 -7.39 -11.19
C ASP A 254 27.39 -6.72 -9.88
N ILE A 255 26.92 -7.21 -8.74
CA ILE A 255 27.30 -6.68 -7.39
C ILE A 255 28.77 -6.99 -7.09
N GLN A 256 29.31 -8.13 -7.53
CA GLN A 256 30.70 -8.53 -7.29
C GLN A 256 31.73 -7.74 -8.11
N ARG A 257 31.30 -6.99 -9.14
CA ARG A 257 32.17 -6.15 -9.95
C ARG A 257 32.17 -4.67 -9.53
N ALA A 258 31.28 -4.28 -8.64
CA ALA A 258 31.14 -2.90 -8.17
C ALA A 258 31.79 -2.64 -6.79
N CYS A 259 32.28 -3.69 -6.12
CA CYS A 259 33.17 -3.66 -4.97
C CYS A 259 34.60 -3.93 -5.41
#